data_efd17637938cd646de7cc6a7d3300486
#
_entry.id   efd17637938cd646de7cc6a7d3300486
#
_cell.length_a   1.000
_cell.length_b   1.000
_cell.length_c   1.000
_cell.angle_alpha   90.00
_cell.angle_beta   90.00
_cell.angle_gamma   90.00
#
_symmetry.space_group_name_H-M   'P 1'
#
loop_
_entity.id
_entity.type
_entity.pdbx_description
1 polymer ?
#
loop_
_entity_poly.entity_id
_entity_poly.type
_entity_poly.pdbx_seq_one_letter_code
_entity_poly.pdbx_strand_id
1 'polypeptide(L)'
;FTAPVNYDLIKKHYVFKDPEQQEKEFSDPELIAVLRIGNRSFLIGKQEAVEVIQAQPKFNVIYTGDTRRAPKKISYGGTTQTASVDNYSGLTGTGLSGGIQDAQRIVTGINKTYEVSVGKKTKRFYNKKSFLKLFPKKQQVRWNRYIEENKIDFGSVDQVFKLFQVSISH
;
A
#
# COMPACT_ATOMS: atom_id res chain seq x y z
N PHE A 1 -18.01 12.21 -16.00
CA PHE A 1 -17.93 10.74 -16.05
C PHE A 1 -17.50 10.23 -14.68
N THR A 2 -18.25 9.32 -14.10
CA THR A 2 -17.95 8.68 -12.82
C THR A 2 -17.69 7.19 -13.08
N ALA A 3 -16.55 6.69 -12.65
CA ALA A 3 -16.16 5.31 -12.82
C ALA A 3 -15.68 4.69 -11.49
N PRO A 4 -15.91 3.40 -11.24
CA PRO A 4 -15.26 2.69 -10.15
C PRO A 4 -13.75 2.68 -10.37
N VAL A 5 -12.98 3.17 -9.39
CA VAL A 5 -11.51 3.23 -9.44
C VAL A 5 -10.94 2.39 -8.31
N ASN A 6 -9.87 1.66 -8.59
CA ASN A 6 -9.12 0.88 -7.61
C ASN A 6 -7.61 1.08 -7.80
N TYR A 7 -6.81 0.69 -6.82
CA TYR A 7 -5.36 0.64 -6.91
C TYR A 7 -4.89 -0.81 -6.87
N ASP A 8 -4.23 -1.25 -7.95
CA ASP A 8 -3.60 -2.58 -8.00
C ASP A 8 -2.32 -2.55 -7.15
N LEU A 9 -2.36 -3.19 -5.98
CA LEU A 9 -1.23 -3.26 -5.05
C LEU A 9 -0.06 -4.13 -5.56
N ILE A 10 -0.31 -4.99 -6.55
CA ILE A 10 0.71 -5.85 -7.16
C ILE A 10 1.44 -5.09 -8.26
N LYS A 11 0.68 -4.57 -9.21
CA LYS A 11 1.20 -3.83 -10.36
C LYS A 11 1.55 -2.37 -10.03
N LYS A 12 1.06 -1.86 -8.88
CA LYS A 12 1.31 -0.51 -8.34
C LYS A 12 0.81 0.62 -9.25
N HIS A 13 -0.38 0.46 -9.81
CA HIS A 13 -1.04 1.49 -10.58
C HIS A 13 -2.53 1.56 -10.33
N TYR A 14 -3.15 2.67 -10.70
CA TYR A 14 -4.58 2.83 -10.61
C TYR A 14 -5.27 2.25 -11.83
N VAL A 15 -6.36 1.54 -11.60
CA VAL A 15 -7.24 0.97 -12.62
C VAL A 15 -8.66 1.51 -12.43
N PHE A 16 -9.41 1.61 -13.52
CA PHE A 16 -10.82 1.98 -13.47
C PHE A 16 -11.64 1.03 -14.36
N LYS A 17 -12.92 0.95 -14.11
CA LYS A 17 -13.85 0.24 -14.99
C LYS A 17 -14.52 1.22 -15.93
N ASP A 18 -14.46 0.92 -17.23
CA ASP A 18 -15.20 1.66 -18.24
C ASP A 18 -16.70 1.33 -18.20
N PRO A 19 -17.56 2.00 -19.00
CA PRO A 19 -19.00 1.72 -19.05
C PRO A 19 -19.32 0.26 -19.40
N GLU A 20 -18.44 -0.42 -20.10
CA GLU A 20 -18.56 -1.83 -20.51
C GLU A 20 -18.05 -2.80 -19.42
N GLN A 21 -17.72 -2.28 -18.23
CA GLN A 21 -17.16 -3.01 -17.09
C GLN A 21 -15.77 -3.62 -17.34
N GLN A 22 -15.07 -3.18 -18.39
CA GLN A 22 -13.70 -3.58 -18.65
C GLN A 22 -12.73 -2.78 -17.79
N GLU A 23 -11.73 -3.48 -17.23
CA GLU A 23 -10.66 -2.84 -16.47
C GLU A 23 -9.67 -2.15 -17.42
N LYS A 24 -9.44 -0.87 -17.19
CA LYS A 24 -8.54 0.00 -17.95
C LYS A 24 -7.55 0.68 -17.02
N GLU A 25 -6.37 0.98 -17.55
CA GLU A 25 -5.34 1.79 -16.89
C GLU A 25 -5.43 3.24 -17.36
N PHE A 26 -4.93 4.17 -16.56
CA PHE A 26 -4.78 5.55 -17.02
C PHE A 26 -3.61 5.64 -18.01
N SER A 27 -3.86 6.20 -19.19
CA SER A 27 -2.83 6.29 -20.25
C SER A 27 -1.64 7.14 -19.84
N ASP A 28 -1.90 8.28 -19.16
CA ASP A 28 -0.89 9.27 -18.79
C ASP A 28 -1.05 9.66 -17.31
N PRO A 29 -0.76 8.74 -16.37
CA PRO A 29 -0.99 8.97 -14.94
C PRO A 29 -0.18 10.15 -14.38
N GLU A 30 0.96 10.49 -14.99
CA GLU A 30 1.79 11.64 -14.61
C GLU A 30 1.14 13.00 -14.87
N LEU A 31 0.16 13.08 -15.76
CA LEU A 31 -0.62 14.30 -16.00
C LEU A 31 -1.68 14.54 -14.91
N ILE A 32 -1.95 13.55 -14.08
CA ILE A 32 -2.95 13.62 -13.02
C ILE A 32 -2.25 13.86 -11.69
N ALA A 33 -2.30 15.05 -11.16
CA ALA A 33 -1.68 15.38 -9.88
C ALA A 33 -2.40 14.71 -8.68
N VAL A 34 -3.75 14.72 -8.71
CA VAL A 34 -4.60 14.21 -7.63
C VAL A 34 -5.80 13.46 -8.18
N LEU A 35 -6.07 12.27 -7.68
CA LEU A 35 -7.28 11.49 -7.94
C LEU A 35 -8.22 11.58 -6.74
N ARG A 36 -9.49 11.89 -6.96
CA ARG A 36 -10.53 11.82 -5.93
C ARG A 36 -11.35 10.54 -6.07
N ILE A 37 -11.46 9.81 -4.96
CA ILE A 37 -12.30 8.61 -4.85
C ILE A 37 -13.24 8.83 -3.66
N GLY A 38 -14.50 9.19 -3.94
CA GLY A 38 -15.42 9.67 -2.91
C GLY A 38 -14.90 10.95 -2.24
N ASN A 39 -14.75 10.93 -0.92
CA ASN A 39 -14.20 12.03 -0.13
C ASN A 39 -12.68 11.93 0.12
N ARG A 40 -12.01 10.95 -0.47
CA ARG A 40 -10.58 10.70 -0.30
C ARG A 40 -9.79 11.20 -1.49
N SER A 41 -8.60 11.75 -1.25
CA SER A 41 -7.69 12.28 -2.27
C SER A 41 -6.40 11.49 -2.31
N PHE A 42 -5.96 11.09 -3.50
CA PHE A 42 -4.77 10.29 -3.73
C PHE A 42 -3.83 10.99 -4.70
N LEU A 43 -2.52 10.91 -4.43
CA LEU A 43 -1.50 11.37 -5.38
C LEU A 43 -1.27 10.29 -6.44
N ILE A 44 -1.30 10.69 -7.71
CA ILE A 44 -0.92 9.85 -8.85
C ILE A 44 0.53 10.17 -9.28
N GLY A 45 1.12 9.30 -10.07
CA GLY A 45 2.50 9.46 -10.59
C GLY A 45 3.59 8.92 -9.67
N LYS A 46 3.20 8.32 -8.53
CA LYS A 46 4.10 7.56 -7.66
C LYS A 46 3.76 6.07 -7.74
N GLN A 47 4.78 5.21 -7.66
CA GLN A 47 4.58 3.76 -7.55
C GLN A 47 4.05 3.33 -6.17
N GLU A 48 3.31 4.20 -5.51
CA GLU A 48 2.73 3.99 -4.18
C GLU A 48 1.31 4.56 -4.16
N ALA A 49 0.38 3.89 -3.50
CA ALA A 49 -0.95 4.44 -3.23
C ALA A 49 -0.85 5.43 -2.07
N VAL A 50 -0.75 6.71 -2.37
CA VAL A 50 -0.56 7.79 -1.38
C VAL A 50 -1.86 8.55 -1.19
N GLU A 51 -2.52 8.36 -0.05
CA GLU A 51 -3.68 9.15 0.35
C GLU A 51 -3.24 10.41 1.09
N VAL A 52 -3.79 11.55 0.69
CA VAL A 52 -3.57 12.84 1.36
C VAL A 52 -4.68 13.07 2.38
N ILE A 53 -4.35 12.99 3.67
CA ILE A 53 -5.27 13.31 4.76
C ILE A 53 -5.21 14.80 5.08
N GLN A 54 -3.98 15.36 5.12
CA GLN A 54 -3.74 16.78 5.38
C GLN A 54 -2.52 17.25 4.59
N ALA A 55 -2.65 18.39 3.92
CA ALA A 55 -1.57 18.95 3.11
C ALA A 55 -0.52 19.69 3.97
N GLN A 56 -0.95 20.48 4.96
CA GLN A 56 -0.06 21.25 5.85
C GLN A 56 -0.63 21.34 7.27
N PRO A 57 0.13 20.92 8.29
CA PRO A 57 1.35 20.13 8.13
C PRO A 57 1.03 18.80 7.43
N LYS A 58 1.96 18.32 6.60
CA LYS A 58 1.74 17.14 5.76
C LYS A 58 1.44 15.90 6.61
N PHE A 59 0.35 15.22 6.28
CA PHE A 59 0.02 13.89 6.78
C PHE A 59 -0.57 13.07 5.63
N ASN A 60 0.20 12.12 5.15
CA ASN A 60 -0.18 11.19 4.09
C ASN A 60 -0.16 9.76 4.61
N VAL A 61 -0.99 8.92 4.01
CA VAL A 61 -0.97 7.46 4.24
C VAL A 61 -0.54 6.77 2.96
N ILE A 62 0.48 5.94 3.05
CA ILE A 62 1.01 5.13 1.95
C ILE A 62 0.54 3.69 2.19
N TYR A 63 -0.17 3.14 1.22
CA TYR A 63 -0.67 1.78 1.25
C TYR A 63 0.25 0.86 0.44
N THR A 64 0.66 -0.26 1.04
CA THR A 64 1.44 -1.30 0.39
C THR A 64 0.81 -2.67 0.65
N GLY A 65 0.93 -3.58 -0.33
CA GLY A 65 0.40 -4.93 -0.21
C GLY A 65 1.49 -5.93 0.19
N ASP A 66 1.20 -6.77 1.19
CA ASP A 66 1.92 -8.02 1.34
C ASP A 66 1.44 -8.99 0.28
N THR A 67 2.34 -9.59 -0.45
CA THR A 67 2.00 -10.50 -1.53
C THR A 67 2.68 -11.84 -1.38
N ARG A 68 1.96 -12.92 -1.72
CA ARG A 68 2.53 -14.26 -1.85
C ARG A 68 2.19 -14.86 -3.20
N ARG A 69 2.93 -15.87 -3.62
CA ARG A 69 2.56 -16.65 -4.81
C ARG A 69 1.24 -17.37 -4.57
N ALA A 70 0.35 -17.39 -5.54
CA ALA A 70 -0.86 -18.22 -5.48
C ALA A 70 -0.47 -19.69 -5.41
N PRO A 71 -1.20 -20.51 -4.63
CA PRO A 71 -0.97 -21.96 -4.60
C PRO A 71 -1.14 -22.56 -5.99
N LYS A 72 -0.16 -23.33 -6.47
CA LYS A 72 -0.30 -24.06 -7.73
C LYS A 72 -1.13 -25.32 -7.50
N LYS A 73 -2.10 -25.60 -8.38
CA LYS A 73 -2.79 -26.89 -8.42
C LYS A 73 -1.80 -27.95 -8.91
N ILE A 74 -1.67 -29.05 -8.17
CA ILE A 74 -0.90 -30.21 -8.58
C ILE A 74 -1.83 -31.24 -9.22
N SER A 75 -1.30 -32.04 -10.17
CA SER A 75 -2.06 -32.97 -11.01
C SER A 75 -2.87 -34.04 -10.26
N TYR A 76 -2.62 -34.24 -8.97
CA TYR A 76 -3.33 -35.19 -8.09
C TYR A 76 -4.41 -34.55 -7.19
N GLY A 77 -4.94 -33.38 -7.56
CA GLY A 77 -6.08 -32.77 -6.85
C GLY A 77 -5.74 -32.01 -5.56
N GLY A 78 -4.47 -31.80 -5.25
CA GLY A 78 -4.00 -30.98 -4.12
C GLY A 78 -3.51 -29.61 -4.53
N THR A 79 -3.22 -28.74 -3.54
CA THR A 79 -2.50 -27.47 -3.74
C THR A 79 -1.24 -27.47 -2.90
N THR A 80 -0.13 -26.93 -3.43
CA THR A 80 1.12 -26.77 -2.68
C THR A 80 1.65 -25.34 -2.73
N GLN A 81 2.21 -24.88 -1.62
CA GLN A 81 2.88 -23.58 -1.51
C GLN A 81 4.41 -23.70 -1.61
N THR A 82 4.95 -24.93 -1.53
CA THR A 82 6.40 -25.20 -1.42
C THR A 82 7.00 -25.91 -2.64
N ALA A 83 6.26 -26.06 -3.73
CA ALA A 83 6.81 -26.69 -4.93
C ALA A 83 7.85 -25.78 -5.59
N SER A 84 9.11 -25.95 -5.21
CA SER A 84 10.27 -25.45 -5.95
C SER A 84 10.64 -26.33 -7.15
N VAL A 85 9.77 -27.29 -7.49
CA VAL A 85 9.94 -28.15 -8.68
C VAL A 85 9.04 -27.63 -9.78
N ASP A 86 9.60 -26.83 -10.66
CA ASP A 86 9.01 -26.58 -11.96
C ASP A 86 9.08 -27.91 -12.74
N ASN A 87 7.95 -28.61 -12.82
CA ASN A 87 7.84 -29.79 -13.66
C ASN A 87 7.99 -29.38 -15.13
N TYR A 88 9.18 -29.56 -15.69
CA TYR A 88 9.49 -29.44 -17.12
C TYR A 88 8.84 -30.56 -17.95
N SER A 89 7.60 -30.93 -17.67
CA SER A 89 6.87 -31.92 -18.46
C SER A 89 6.10 -31.26 -19.60
N GLY A 90 6.77 -30.39 -20.35
CA GLY A 90 6.20 -29.70 -21.50
C GLY A 90 7.21 -29.52 -22.64
N LEU A 91 8.28 -30.33 -22.68
CA LEU A 91 9.29 -30.24 -23.73
C LEU A 91 8.97 -31.19 -24.89
N THR A 92 7.76 -31.07 -25.47
CA THR A 92 7.46 -31.69 -26.76
C THR A 92 6.59 -30.74 -27.59
N GLY A 93 7.23 -29.98 -28.49
CA GLY A 93 6.49 -29.22 -29.48
C GLY A 93 7.08 -27.83 -29.72
N THR A 94 8.01 -27.72 -30.67
CA THR A 94 8.25 -26.58 -31.57
C THR A 94 7.56 -25.27 -31.23
N GLY A 95 8.27 -24.36 -30.54
CA GLY A 95 7.81 -22.99 -30.33
C GLY A 95 8.55 -22.30 -29.18
N LEU A 96 9.57 -21.53 -29.53
CA LEU A 96 10.26 -20.60 -28.64
C LEU A 96 9.31 -19.48 -28.16
N SER A 97 8.39 -19.79 -27.28
CA SER A 97 7.53 -18.83 -26.58
C SER A 97 7.06 -19.43 -25.25
N GLY A 98 7.97 -20.05 -24.51
CA GLY A 98 7.77 -20.33 -23.10
C GLY A 98 7.87 -19.03 -22.31
N GLY A 99 6.86 -18.15 -22.44
CA GLY A 99 6.67 -17.06 -21.50
C GLY A 99 6.61 -17.68 -20.12
N ILE A 100 7.53 -17.28 -19.24
CA ILE A 100 7.45 -17.53 -17.80
C ILE A 100 6.06 -17.03 -17.42
N GLN A 101 5.10 -17.94 -17.21
CA GLN A 101 3.79 -17.57 -16.68
C GLN A 101 4.08 -16.90 -15.35
N ASP A 102 3.89 -15.60 -15.31
CA ASP A 102 4.12 -14.78 -14.14
C ASP A 102 3.31 -15.41 -13.02
N ALA A 103 4.00 -15.98 -12.03
CA ALA A 103 3.36 -16.76 -10.98
C ALA A 103 2.33 -15.84 -10.32
N GLN A 104 1.04 -16.16 -10.49
CA GLN A 104 -0.05 -15.33 -9.98
C GLN A 104 0.24 -14.97 -8.51
N ARG A 105 0.37 -13.69 -8.24
CA ARG A 105 0.53 -13.18 -6.88
C ARG A 105 -0.83 -12.81 -6.33
N ILE A 106 -1.03 -13.05 -5.05
CA ILE A 106 -2.23 -12.64 -4.31
C ILE A 106 -1.83 -11.70 -3.18
N VAL A 107 -2.62 -10.68 -2.95
CA VAL A 107 -2.47 -9.78 -1.81
C VAL A 107 -3.00 -10.49 -0.56
N THR A 108 -2.19 -10.58 0.48
CA THR A 108 -2.53 -11.25 1.74
C THR A 108 -2.75 -10.29 2.89
N GLY A 109 -2.30 -9.04 2.75
CA GLY A 109 -2.48 -8.00 3.74
C GLY A 109 -2.21 -6.62 3.13
N ILE A 110 -2.73 -5.59 3.79
CA ILE A 110 -2.49 -4.19 3.44
C ILE A 110 -1.77 -3.52 4.60
N ASN A 111 -0.57 -3.03 4.34
CA ASN A 111 0.22 -2.27 5.30
C ASN A 111 0.05 -0.77 5.08
N LYS A 112 0.15 -0.02 6.17
CA LYS A 112 0.07 1.44 6.17
C LYS A 112 1.38 2.03 6.67
N THR A 113 1.93 2.97 5.92
CA THR A 113 3.06 3.81 6.32
C THR A 113 2.60 5.25 6.30
N TYR A 114 2.86 5.97 7.36
CA TYR A 114 2.48 7.38 7.51
C TYR A 114 3.66 8.26 7.11
N GLU A 115 3.42 9.24 6.25
CA GLU A 115 4.40 10.22 5.81
C GLU A 115 4.00 11.60 6.31
N VAL A 116 4.84 12.22 7.15
CA VAL A 116 4.52 13.45 7.87
C VAL A 116 5.60 14.51 7.74
N SER A 117 5.22 15.79 7.87
CA SER A 117 6.17 16.88 8.05
C SER A 117 6.56 17.04 9.52
N VAL A 118 7.86 17.01 9.80
CA VAL A 118 8.42 17.34 11.12
C VAL A 118 9.42 18.46 10.93
N GLY A 119 9.02 19.69 11.25
CA GLY A 119 9.74 20.89 10.86
C GLY A 119 9.84 20.99 9.32
N LYS A 120 11.05 21.20 8.81
CA LYS A 120 11.31 21.28 7.35
C LYS A 120 11.53 19.92 6.67
N LYS A 121 11.46 18.79 7.41
CA LYS A 121 11.78 17.46 6.89
C LYS A 121 10.54 16.60 6.79
N THR A 122 10.45 15.80 5.75
CA THR A 122 9.47 14.71 5.64
C THR A 122 10.05 13.44 6.25
N LYS A 123 9.28 12.79 7.12
CA LYS A 123 9.65 11.53 7.78
C LYS A 123 8.53 10.51 7.62
N ARG A 124 8.90 9.23 7.69
CA ARG A 124 7.95 8.09 7.61
C ARG A 124 7.99 7.27 8.89
N PHE A 125 6.82 6.76 9.28
CA PHE A 125 6.67 5.80 10.38
C PHE A 125 5.48 4.86 10.09
N TYR A 126 5.45 3.69 10.75
CA TYR A 126 4.40 2.68 10.54
C TYR A 126 3.97 1.96 11.82
N ASN A 127 4.66 2.23 12.95
CA ASN A 127 4.33 1.68 14.27
C ASN A 127 4.81 2.61 15.38
N LYS A 128 4.46 2.26 16.64
CA LYS A 128 4.85 3.00 17.85
C LYS A 128 6.35 3.30 17.90
N LYS A 129 7.20 2.27 17.68
CA LYS A 129 8.66 2.41 17.76
C LYS A 129 9.20 3.42 16.75
N SER A 130 8.71 3.38 15.50
CA SER A 130 9.13 4.31 14.44
C SER A 130 8.54 5.71 14.65
N PHE A 131 7.32 5.83 15.19
CA PHE A 131 6.73 7.11 15.57
C PHE A 131 7.55 7.82 16.66
N LEU A 132 7.91 7.11 17.74
CA LEU A 132 8.72 7.68 18.82
C LEU A 132 10.06 8.23 18.34
N LYS A 133 10.66 7.64 17.30
CA LYS A 133 11.92 8.13 16.69
C LYS A 133 11.78 9.49 15.99
N LEU A 134 10.55 10.00 15.77
CA LEU A 134 10.35 11.35 15.26
C LEU A 134 10.80 12.42 16.27
N PHE A 135 10.82 12.10 17.56
CA PHE A 135 11.05 13.01 18.66
C PHE A 135 12.37 12.76 19.39
N PRO A 136 12.94 13.79 20.04
CA PRO A 136 14.08 13.65 20.93
C PRO A 136 13.81 12.67 22.09
N LYS A 137 14.82 11.97 22.60
CA LYS A 137 14.68 10.96 23.66
C LYS A 137 13.87 11.43 24.87
N LYS A 138 14.06 12.69 25.30
CA LYS A 138 13.32 13.29 26.41
C LYS A 138 11.80 13.33 26.20
N GLN A 139 11.36 13.54 24.97
CA GLN A 139 9.93 13.59 24.62
C GLN A 139 9.34 12.20 24.36
N GLN A 140 10.17 11.20 23.99
CA GLN A 140 9.70 9.85 23.70
C GLN A 140 8.97 9.21 24.87
N VAL A 141 9.39 9.48 26.12
CA VAL A 141 8.73 8.95 27.33
C VAL A 141 7.29 9.46 27.43
N ARG A 142 7.09 10.76 27.19
CA ARG A 142 5.75 11.39 27.19
C ARG A 142 4.85 10.76 26.12
N TRP A 143 5.34 10.66 24.88
CA TRP A 143 4.56 10.09 23.77
C TRP A 143 4.32 8.59 23.93
N ASN A 144 5.26 7.85 24.51
CA ASN A 144 5.06 6.45 24.85
C ASN A 144 3.89 6.28 25.81
N ARG A 145 3.84 7.06 26.89
CA ARG A 145 2.75 7.06 27.87
C ARG A 145 1.41 7.42 27.22
N TYR A 146 1.37 8.51 26.43
CA TYR A 146 0.16 8.93 25.74
C TYR A 146 -0.42 7.84 24.83
N ILE A 147 0.44 7.15 24.06
CA ILE A 147 0.04 6.05 23.16
C ILE A 147 -0.55 4.89 23.96
N GLU A 148 0.03 4.54 25.10
CA GLU A 148 -0.45 3.45 25.96
C GLU A 148 -1.78 3.80 26.65
N GLU A 149 -1.88 4.97 27.27
CA GLU A 149 -3.09 5.44 27.94
C GLU A 149 -4.29 5.55 26.99
N ASN A 150 -4.08 6.01 25.77
CA ASN A 150 -5.12 6.14 24.75
C ASN A 150 -5.29 4.90 23.87
N LYS A 151 -4.53 3.82 24.11
CA LYS A 151 -4.56 2.54 23.37
C LYS A 151 -4.53 2.76 21.84
N ILE A 152 -3.62 3.62 21.37
CA ILE A 152 -3.55 4.01 19.96
C ILE A 152 -3.23 2.80 19.07
N ASP A 153 -4.16 2.49 18.16
CA ASP A 153 -3.98 1.49 17.10
C ASP A 153 -3.32 2.14 15.88
N PHE A 154 -2.11 1.72 15.55
CA PHE A 154 -1.38 2.17 14.35
C PHE A 154 -1.97 1.63 13.02
N GLY A 155 -2.90 0.71 13.07
CA GLY A 155 -3.74 0.30 11.94
C GLY A 155 -4.88 1.28 11.65
N SER A 156 -5.28 2.13 12.61
CA SER A 156 -6.34 3.12 12.47
C SER A 156 -5.78 4.48 12.04
N VAL A 157 -6.09 4.89 10.80
CA VAL A 157 -5.63 6.19 10.25
C VAL A 157 -6.10 7.35 11.11
N ASP A 158 -7.36 7.34 11.56
CA ASP A 158 -7.95 8.42 12.37
C ASP A 158 -7.26 8.58 13.72
N GLN A 159 -6.95 7.47 14.39
CA GLN A 159 -6.27 7.52 15.70
C GLN A 159 -4.82 8.02 15.54
N VAL A 160 -4.11 7.57 14.51
CA VAL A 160 -2.74 8.01 14.23
C VAL A 160 -2.72 9.46 13.79
N PHE A 161 -3.70 9.91 13.00
CA PHE A 161 -3.82 11.32 12.62
C PHE A 161 -4.05 12.23 13.83
N LYS A 162 -4.97 11.85 14.75
CA LYS A 162 -5.20 12.58 16.01
C LYS A 162 -3.94 12.63 16.87
N LEU A 163 -3.23 11.49 17.02
CA LEU A 163 -1.94 11.44 17.72
C LEU A 163 -0.93 12.41 17.11
N PHE A 164 -0.83 12.44 15.77
CA PHE A 164 0.05 13.38 15.07
C PHE A 164 -0.34 14.84 15.35
N GLN A 165 -1.62 15.20 15.24
CA GLN A 165 -2.10 16.55 15.50
C GLN A 165 -1.75 17.02 16.94
N VAL A 166 -1.98 16.18 17.95
CA VAL A 166 -1.60 16.47 19.34
C VAL A 166 -0.08 16.64 19.45
N SER A 167 0.71 15.85 18.72
CA SER A 167 2.16 15.85 18.81
C SER A 167 2.84 17.09 18.21
N ILE A 168 2.19 17.76 17.28
CA ILE A 168 2.72 18.99 16.63
C ILE A 168 2.21 20.28 17.28
N SER A 169 1.15 20.20 18.10
CA SER A 169 0.59 21.34 18.85
C SER A 169 1.33 21.65 20.15
N HIS A 170 2.38 20.90 20.45
CA HIS A 170 3.20 20.96 21.65
C HIS A 170 4.70 20.98 21.32
#